data_8d2b11b6d7ae4b662617ad9670c05824
#
_entry.id   8d2b11b6d7ae4b662617ad9670c05824
#
_cell.length_a   1.000
_cell.length_b   1.000
_cell.length_c   1.000
_cell.angle_alpha   90.00
_cell.angle_beta   90.00
_cell.angle_gamma   90.00
#
_symmetry.space_group_name_H-M   'P 1'
#
loop_
_entity.id
_entity.type
_entity.pdbx_description
1 polymer ?
#
loop_
_entity_poly.entity_id
_entity_poly.type
_entity_poly.pdbx_seq_one_letter_code
_entity_poly.pdbx_strand_id
1 'polypeptide(L)'
;MKPEILIGDLVTLPLRVGAVVNAANEALAAGGGVCGVIFRAAGTGLQSACDKVAPCPTGEARMTPAFAINAEHIIHAVEPKYRDGSAAERALLASAYTSALQLADDAGLESIAFPAISTGIYGFPPEEAAPVVHAAITAFKPTNLKRCLLVYRSEESAVLAREASEK
;
A
#
# COMPACT_ATOMS: atom_id res chain seq x y z
N MET A 1 5.39 12.99 -6.62
CA MET A 1 4.80 13.65 -5.42
C MET A 1 5.65 13.30 -4.19
N LYS A 2 5.60 14.10 -3.10
CA LYS A 2 6.38 13.80 -1.89
C LYS A 2 5.50 13.00 -0.90
N PRO A 3 5.96 11.83 -0.38
CA PRO A 3 5.20 11.13 0.64
C PRO A 3 5.25 11.85 2.00
N GLU A 4 4.14 11.77 2.74
CA GLU A 4 4.02 12.21 4.12
C GLU A 4 4.15 10.98 5.03
N ILE A 5 5.01 11.04 6.04
CA ILE A 5 5.21 9.93 6.97
C ILE A 5 4.40 10.18 8.23
N LEU A 6 3.51 9.25 8.56
CA LEU A 6 2.67 9.27 9.76
C LEU A 6 2.97 8.08 10.66
N ILE A 7 2.86 8.32 11.96
CA ILE A 7 2.88 7.26 12.98
C ILE A 7 1.43 7.01 13.41
N GLY A 8 0.98 5.78 13.29
CA GLY A 8 -0.39 5.41 13.64
C GLY A 8 -0.78 4.03 13.14
N ASP A 9 -2.06 3.77 13.16
CA ASP A 9 -2.66 2.56 12.62
C ASP A 9 -3.44 2.90 11.35
N LEU A 10 -3.18 2.17 10.27
CA LEU A 10 -3.78 2.44 8.95
C LEU A 10 -5.30 2.38 8.94
N VAL A 11 -5.89 1.47 9.71
CA VAL A 11 -7.35 1.26 9.73
C VAL A 11 -8.08 2.15 10.73
N THR A 12 -7.36 2.83 11.62
CA THR A 12 -7.92 3.76 12.63
C THR A 12 -7.38 5.18 12.47
N LEU A 13 -6.95 5.54 11.28
CA LEU A 13 -6.49 6.91 11.00
C LEU A 13 -7.57 7.93 11.39
N PRO A 14 -7.19 9.05 12.06
CA PRO A 14 -8.14 10.06 12.51
C PRO A 14 -8.68 10.92 11.36
N LEU A 15 -8.18 10.74 10.15
CA LEU A 15 -8.62 11.42 8.95
C LEU A 15 -9.18 10.40 7.94
N ARG A 16 -10.23 10.80 7.22
CA ARG A 16 -10.72 10.03 6.09
C ARG A 16 -9.78 10.21 4.90
N VAL A 17 -9.40 9.12 4.25
CA VAL A 17 -8.59 9.12 3.03
C VAL A 17 -9.40 8.58 1.85
N GLY A 18 -8.99 8.92 0.62
CA GLY A 18 -9.60 8.38 -0.59
C GLY A 18 -9.40 6.87 -0.68
N ALA A 19 -8.20 6.39 -0.43
CA ALA A 19 -7.92 4.95 -0.38
C ALA A 19 -6.94 4.58 0.73
N VAL A 20 -7.17 3.42 1.36
CA VAL A 20 -6.15 2.69 2.12
C VAL A 20 -5.64 1.54 1.27
N VAL A 21 -4.34 1.27 1.34
CA VAL A 21 -3.71 0.19 0.58
C VAL A 21 -3.59 -1.05 1.46
N ASN A 22 -3.98 -2.18 0.90
CA ASN A 22 -3.79 -3.50 1.48
C ASN A 22 -2.56 -4.16 0.83
N ALA A 23 -1.67 -4.71 1.65
CA ALA A 23 -0.61 -5.61 1.22
C ALA A 23 -1.24 -6.98 0.91
N ALA A 24 -1.63 -7.18 -0.35
CA ALA A 24 -2.44 -8.30 -0.79
C ALA A 24 -1.62 -9.47 -1.33
N ASN A 25 -2.27 -10.64 -1.40
CA ASN A 25 -1.80 -11.79 -2.17
C ASN A 25 -2.51 -11.84 -3.54
N GLU A 26 -2.00 -12.64 -4.46
CA GLU A 26 -2.54 -12.74 -5.83
C GLU A 26 -3.99 -13.23 -5.89
N ALA A 27 -4.41 -14.05 -4.94
CA ALA A 27 -5.78 -14.53 -4.83
C ALA A 27 -6.75 -13.48 -4.27
N LEU A 28 -6.24 -12.37 -3.73
CA LEU A 28 -6.99 -11.36 -2.96
C LEU A 28 -7.81 -11.98 -1.83
N ALA A 29 -7.26 -12.99 -1.20
CA ALA A 29 -7.87 -13.69 -0.07
C ALA A 29 -7.40 -13.10 1.25
N ALA A 30 -8.24 -13.23 2.28
CA ALA A 30 -7.86 -12.88 3.64
C ALA A 30 -6.59 -13.64 4.06
N GLY A 31 -5.66 -12.94 4.69
CA GLY A 31 -4.37 -13.48 5.11
C GLY A 31 -3.92 -12.93 6.45
N GLY A 32 -2.65 -13.08 6.76
CA GLY A 32 -2.03 -12.56 7.98
C GLY A 32 -1.57 -11.11 7.86
N GLY A 33 -0.94 -10.59 8.92
CA GLY A 33 -0.36 -9.24 8.95
C GLY A 33 -1.37 -8.15 8.66
N VAL A 34 -0.96 -7.15 7.88
CA VAL A 34 -1.80 -6.01 7.47
C VAL A 34 -3.06 -6.47 6.75
N CYS A 35 -2.95 -7.48 5.88
CA CYS A 35 -4.09 -8.04 5.16
C CYS A 35 -5.17 -8.54 6.12
N GLY A 36 -4.81 -9.30 7.14
CA GLY A 36 -5.74 -9.76 8.16
C GLY A 36 -6.39 -8.62 8.95
N VAL A 37 -5.63 -7.59 9.28
CA VAL A 37 -6.14 -6.39 9.96
C VAL A 37 -7.17 -5.67 9.10
N ILE A 38 -6.88 -5.47 7.82
CA ILE A 38 -7.79 -4.80 6.87
C ILE A 38 -9.08 -5.60 6.70
N PHE A 39 -9.01 -6.92 6.49
CA PHE A 39 -10.19 -7.76 6.34
C PHE A 39 -11.08 -7.73 7.59
N ARG A 40 -10.50 -7.79 8.79
CA ARG A 40 -11.26 -7.66 10.03
C ARG A 40 -11.92 -6.30 10.19
N ALA A 41 -11.20 -5.22 9.88
CA ALA A 41 -11.70 -3.86 10.01
C ALA A 41 -12.79 -3.54 8.98
N ALA A 42 -12.66 -4.01 7.75
CA ALA A 42 -13.65 -3.80 6.69
C ALA A 42 -14.95 -4.59 6.93
N GLY A 43 -14.86 -5.78 7.51
CA GLY A 43 -15.99 -6.64 7.78
C GLY A 43 -16.25 -7.69 6.69
N THR A 44 -17.38 -8.38 6.79
CA THR A 44 -17.67 -9.61 6.04
C THR A 44 -17.87 -9.43 4.53
N GLY A 45 -18.15 -8.23 4.06
CA GLY A 45 -18.38 -7.95 2.64
C GLY A 45 -17.13 -7.90 1.77
N LEU A 46 -15.94 -7.70 2.38
CA LEU A 46 -14.73 -7.46 1.63
C LEU A 46 -14.30 -8.66 0.77
N GLN A 47 -14.35 -9.88 1.31
CA GLN A 47 -13.93 -11.07 0.54
C GLN A 47 -14.76 -11.23 -0.73
N SER A 48 -16.07 -11.05 -0.65
CA SER A 48 -16.95 -11.13 -1.83
C SER A 48 -16.61 -10.06 -2.87
N ALA A 49 -16.26 -8.85 -2.44
CA ALA A 49 -15.81 -7.79 -3.35
C ALA A 49 -14.45 -8.12 -4.00
N CYS A 50 -13.52 -8.68 -3.22
CA CYS A 50 -12.23 -9.15 -3.73
C CYS A 50 -12.38 -10.26 -4.78
N ASP A 51 -13.27 -11.22 -4.55
CA ASP A 51 -13.50 -12.34 -5.45
C ASP A 51 -13.97 -11.89 -6.85
N LYS A 52 -14.62 -10.73 -6.95
CA LYS A 52 -15.07 -10.16 -8.24
C LYS A 52 -13.92 -9.56 -9.05
N VAL A 53 -12.82 -9.18 -8.45
CA VAL A 53 -11.68 -8.53 -9.11
C VAL A 53 -10.40 -9.35 -9.08
N ALA A 54 -10.40 -10.48 -8.38
CA ALA A 54 -9.32 -11.46 -8.37
C ALA A 54 -9.25 -12.21 -9.72
N PRO A 55 -8.08 -12.79 -10.08
CA PRO A 55 -6.79 -12.64 -9.42
C PRO A 55 -6.10 -11.31 -9.71
N CYS A 56 -5.06 -11.01 -8.94
CA CYS A 56 -4.21 -9.85 -9.15
C CYS A 56 -2.74 -10.28 -9.22
N PRO A 57 -2.08 -10.16 -10.37
CA PRO A 57 -0.67 -10.51 -10.48
C PRO A 57 0.23 -9.66 -9.58
N THR A 58 1.36 -10.22 -9.16
CA THR A 58 2.40 -9.47 -8.42
C THR A 58 2.83 -8.23 -9.20
N GLY A 59 2.93 -7.10 -8.54
CA GLY A 59 3.25 -5.79 -9.13
C GLY A 59 2.03 -5.02 -9.63
N GLU A 60 0.84 -5.61 -9.58
CA GLU A 60 -0.42 -4.95 -9.94
C GLU A 60 -1.27 -4.65 -8.70
N ALA A 61 -2.39 -3.96 -8.91
CA ALA A 61 -3.35 -3.64 -7.87
C ALA A 61 -4.79 -3.75 -8.36
N ARG A 62 -5.72 -3.93 -7.42
CA ARG A 62 -7.17 -3.94 -7.65
C ARG A 62 -7.86 -3.07 -6.61
N MET A 63 -9.02 -2.54 -6.93
CA MET A 63 -9.77 -1.64 -6.05
C MET A 63 -11.12 -2.22 -5.68
N THR A 64 -11.49 -2.10 -4.41
CA THR A 64 -12.80 -2.44 -3.86
C THR A 64 -13.36 -1.30 -3.01
N PRO A 65 -14.66 -1.30 -2.66
CA PRO A 65 -15.16 -0.44 -1.61
C PRO A 65 -14.44 -0.68 -0.27
N ALA A 66 -14.45 0.32 0.63
CA ALA A 66 -13.77 0.24 1.92
C ALA A 66 -14.65 -0.35 3.04
N PHE A 67 -15.93 -0.49 2.82
CA PHE A 67 -16.90 -0.98 3.81
C PHE A 67 -16.82 -0.20 5.13
N ALA A 68 -16.49 -0.86 6.26
CA ALA A 68 -16.42 -0.21 7.57
C ALA A 68 -15.13 0.59 7.83
N ILE A 69 -14.14 0.53 6.94
CA ILE A 69 -12.91 1.33 7.07
C ILE A 69 -13.21 2.79 6.70
N ASN A 70 -12.60 3.74 7.43
CA ASN A 70 -12.76 5.17 7.19
C ASN A 70 -11.98 5.66 5.96
N ALA A 71 -12.38 5.15 4.79
CA ALA A 71 -11.85 5.49 3.49
C ALA A 71 -12.97 5.35 2.44
N GLU A 72 -12.75 5.83 1.23
CA GLU A 72 -13.70 5.60 0.14
C GLU A 72 -13.48 4.21 -0.46
N HIS A 73 -12.23 3.79 -0.61
CA HIS A 73 -11.84 2.54 -1.23
C HIS A 73 -10.70 1.84 -0.47
N ILE A 74 -10.56 0.55 -0.72
CA ILE A 74 -9.34 -0.23 -0.45
C ILE A 74 -8.68 -0.54 -1.79
N ILE A 75 -7.38 -0.29 -1.89
CA ILE A 75 -6.57 -0.71 -3.03
C ILE A 75 -5.69 -1.87 -2.59
N HIS A 76 -5.91 -3.02 -3.20
CA HIS A 76 -5.17 -4.25 -2.94
C HIS A 76 -3.96 -4.29 -3.87
N ALA A 77 -2.77 -3.98 -3.36
CA ALA A 77 -1.52 -4.03 -4.10
C ALA A 77 -0.77 -5.33 -3.78
N VAL A 78 -0.36 -6.06 -4.79
CA VAL A 78 0.33 -7.35 -4.63
C VAL A 78 1.83 -7.14 -4.77
N GLU A 79 2.52 -7.28 -3.66
CA GLU A 79 3.96 -7.12 -3.56
C GLU A 79 4.71 -8.41 -3.87
N PRO A 80 5.98 -8.31 -4.31
CA PRO A 80 6.81 -9.48 -4.50
C PRO A 80 7.22 -10.09 -3.15
N LYS A 81 7.37 -11.41 -3.13
CA LYS A 81 8.08 -12.11 -2.06
C LYS A 81 9.58 -11.87 -2.24
N TYR A 82 10.23 -11.45 -1.16
CA TYR A 82 11.68 -11.29 -1.18
C TYR A 82 12.39 -12.65 -1.23
N ARG A 83 13.30 -12.80 -2.17
CA ARG A 83 14.13 -14.00 -2.33
C ARG A 83 15.62 -13.66 -2.24
N ASP A 84 16.08 -12.72 -3.06
CA ASP A 84 17.49 -12.34 -3.19
C ASP A 84 17.71 -10.83 -3.38
N GLY A 85 16.64 -10.03 -3.41
CA GLY A 85 16.71 -8.59 -3.64
C GLY A 85 17.13 -8.23 -5.07
N SER A 86 16.81 -9.07 -6.04
CA SER A 86 17.13 -8.86 -7.44
C SER A 86 16.52 -7.57 -7.99
N ALA A 87 17.05 -7.07 -9.11
CA ALA A 87 16.48 -5.94 -9.83
C ALA A 87 15.03 -6.20 -10.23
N ALA A 88 14.67 -7.45 -10.57
CA ALA A 88 13.30 -7.84 -10.89
C ALA A 88 12.36 -7.72 -9.69
N GLU A 89 12.78 -8.16 -8.51
CA GLU A 89 11.99 -8.02 -7.28
C GLU A 89 11.78 -6.55 -6.90
N ARG A 90 12.82 -5.73 -7.01
CA ARG A 90 12.71 -4.28 -6.76
C ARG A 90 11.79 -3.58 -7.76
N ALA A 91 11.84 -3.99 -9.03
CA ALA A 91 10.94 -3.47 -10.05
C ALA A 91 9.48 -3.85 -9.78
N LEU A 92 9.21 -5.07 -9.33
CA LEU A 92 7.87 -5.50 -8.92
C LEU A 92 7.36 -4.75 -7.68
N LEU A 93 8.23 -4.47 -6.71
CA LEU A 93 7.87 -3.65 -5.56
C LEU A 93 7.50 -2.23 -6.00
N ALA A 94 8.31 -1.59 -6.82
CA ALA A 94 8.02 -0.27 -7.38
C ALA A 94 6.71 -0.27 -8.18
N SER A 95 6.48 -1.32 -8.97
CA SER A 95 5.27 -1.49 -9.78
C SER A 95 4.01 -1.59 -8.91
N ALA A 96 4.04 -2.32 -7.79
CA ALA A 96 2.90 -2.42 -6.87
C ALA A 96 2.49 -1.04 -6.33
N TYR A 97 3.47 -0.22 -5.94
CA TYR A 97 3.20 1.16 -5.51
C TYR A 97 2.65 2.04 -6.64
N THR A 98 3.28 2.00 -7.79
CA THR A 98 2.86 2.79 -8.95
C THR A 98 1.46 2.39 -9.42
N SER A 99 1.15 1.10 -9.45
CA SER A 99 -0.17 0.59 -9.80
C SER A 99 -1.25 1.09 -8.83
N ALA A 100 -0.96 1.08 -7.53
CA ALA A 100 -1.89 1.58 -6.53
C ALA A 100 -2.11 3.09 -6.67
N LEU A 101 -1.04 3.87 -6.87
CA LEU A 101 -1.13 5.31 -7.11
C LEU A 101 -1.94 5.62 -8.37
N GLN A 102 -1.72 4.88 -9.45
CA GLN A 102 -2.43 5.08 -10.70
C GLN A 102 -3.93 4.80 -10.56
N LEU A 103 -4.31 3.69 -9.90
CA LEU A 103 -5.73 3.39 -9.64
C LEU A 103 -6.41 4.50 -8.84
N ALA A 104 -5.77 5.00 -7.79
CA ALA A 104 -6.31 6.08 -6.97
C ALA A 104 -6.47 7.37 -7.78
N ASP A 105 -5.45 7.72 -8.57
CA ASP A 105 -5.45 8.93 -9.38
C ASP A 105 -6.52 8.86 -10.49
N ASP A 106 -6.63 7.73 -11.19
CA ASP A 106 -7.62 7.51 -12.24
C ASP A 106 -9.06 7.52 -11.70
N ALA A 107 -9.24 7.11 -10.44
CA ALA A 107 -10.54 7.19 -9.74
C ALA A 107 -10.87 8.61 -9.22
N GLY A 108 -9.98 9.58 -9.42
CA GLY A 108 -10.18 10.95 -8.97
C GLY A 108 -10.01 11.15 -7.46
N LEU A 109 -9.36 10.22 -6.78
CA LEU A 109 -9.12 10.32 -5.34
C LEU A 109 -8.05 11.38 -5.04
N GLU A 110 -8.22 12.09 -3.94
CA GLU A 110 -7.27 13.13 -3.52
C GLU A 110 -6.19 12.65 -2.56
N SER A 111 -6.40 11.49 -1.93
CA SER A 111 -5.44 10.95 -0.96
C SER A 111 -5.39 9.43 -0.97
N ILE A 112 -4.20 8.90 -0.69
CA ILE A 112 -3.93 7.47 -0.56
C ILE A 112 -3.03 7.24 0.65
N ALA A 113 -3.30 6.19 1.42
CA ALA A 113 -2.50 5.79 2.58
C ALA A 113 -1.99 4.37 2.41
N PHE A 114 -0.68 4.23 2.45
CA PHE A 114 0.02 2.95 2.41
C PHE A 114 0.41 2.51 3.82
N PRO A 115 0.31 1.21 4.15
CA PRO A 115 0.99 0.67 5.32
C PRO A 115 2.50 0.68 5.09
N ALA A 116 3.27 0.32 6.11
CA ALA A 116 4.69 -0.02 5.94
C ALA A 116 4.80 -1.32 5.14
N ILE A 117 4.68 -1.21 3.82
CA ILE A 117 4.62 -2.34 2.91
C ILE A 117 5.98 -3.03 2.80
N SER A 118 5.93 -4.32 2.53
CA SER A 118 6.99 -5.28 2.26
C SER A 118 7.87 -5.71 3.43
N THR A 119 7.78 -5.10 4.59
CA THR A 119 8.56 -5.50 5.77
C THR A 119 7.88 -6.59 6.61
N GLY A 120 6.70 -7.07 6.17
CA GLY A 120 5.92 -8.11 6.84
C GLY A 120 6.22 -9.51 6.32
N ILE A 121 5.16 -10.27 6.01
CA ILE A 121 5.20 -11.69 5.65
C ILE A 121 6.07 -11.98 4.41
N TYR A 122 6.16 -11.04 3.45
CA TYR A 122 6.97 -11.22 2.24
C TYR A 122 8.45 -10.88 2.41
N GLY A 123 8.85 -10.37 3.58
CA GLY A 123 10.23 -10.35 4.05
C GLY A 123 11.20 -9.41 3.33
N PHE A 124 10.71 -8.40 2.59
CA PHE A 124 11.61 -7.42 1.98
C PHE A 124 12.32 -6.62 3.08
N PRO A 125 13.67 -6.57 3.11
CA PRO A 125 14.38 -5.79 4.11
C PRO A 125 13.99 -4.31 4.05
N PRO A 126 13.67 -3.67 5.18
CA PRO A 126 13.25 -2.28 5.20
C PRO A 126 14.26 -1.31 4.57
N GLU A 127 15.54 -1.55 4.77
CA GLU A 127 16.64 -0.75 4.21
C GLU A 127 16.75 -0.85 2.70
N GLU A 128 16.30 -1.95 2.10
CA GLU A 128 16.24 -2.11 0.66
C GLU A 128 14.92 -1.60 0.08
N ALA A 129 13.82 -1.76 0.82
CA ALA A 129 12.50 -1.34 0.38
C ALA A 129 12.32 0.18 0.39
N ALA A 130 12.78 0.87 1.44
CA ALA A 130 12.54 2.30 1.62
C ALA A 130 13.00 3.17 0.45
N PRO A 131 14.21 2.99 -0.11
CA PRO A 131 14.63 3.77 -1.29
C PRO A 131 13.77 3.48 -2.53
N VAL A 132 13.38 2.22 -2.76
CA VAL A 132 12.55 1.83 -3.91
C VAL A 132 11.18 2.47 -3.81
N VAL A 133 10.55 2.40 -2.65
CA VAL A 133 9.23 2.99 -2.37
C VAL A 133 9.27 4.50 -2.53
N HIS A 134 10.24 5.15 -1.92
CA HIS A 134 10.40 6.60 -2.03
C HIS A 134 10.59 7.06 -3.48
N ALA A 135 11.45 6.37 -4.24
CA ALA A 135 11.68 6.67 -5.64
C ALA A 135 10.40 6.50 -6.48
N ALA A 136 9.64 5.41 -6.28
CA ALA A 136 8.41 5.15 -7.01
C ALA A 136 7.37 6.26 -6.77
N ILE A 137 7.15 6.65 -5.50
CA ILE A 137 6.19 7.70 -5.15
C ILE A 137 6.64 9.05 -5.69
N THR A 138 7.92 9.38 -5.56
CA THR A 138 8.46 10.68 -6.00
C THR A 138 8.41 10.84 -7.51
N ALA A 139 8.66 9.77 -8.25
CA ALA A 139 8.59 9.77 -9.71
C ALA A 139 7.15 9.86 -10.25
N PHE A 140 6.15 9.47 -9.46
CA PHE A 140 4.75 9.50 -9.88
C PHE A 140 4.27 10.94 -10.12
N LYS A 141 3.58 11.16 -11.23
CA LYS A 141 3.03 12.46 -11.64
C LYS A 141 1.51 12.43 -11.56
N PRO A 142 0.93 12.79 -10.41
CA PRO A 142 -0.52 12.74 -10.23
C PRO A 142 -1.23 13.83 -10.99
N THR A 143 -2.48 13.54 -11.39
CA THR A 143 -3.45 14.51 -11.90
C THR A 143 -4.42 14.94 -10.79
N ASN A 144 -4.88 14.01 -9.99
CA ASN A 144 -5.90 14.19 -8.95
C ASN A 144 -5.37 14.03 -7.54
N LEU A 145 -4.45 13.07 -7.31
CA LEU A 145 -3.87 12.81 -6.00
C LEU A 145 -3.07 14.03 -5.50
N LYS A 146 -3.40 14.48 -4.31
CA LYS A 146 -2.74 15.58 -3.61
C LYS A 146 -1.84 15.10 -2.48
N ARG A 147 -2.21 13.98 -1.83
CA ARG A 147 -1.52 13.46 -0.65
C ARG A 147 -1.25 11.96 -0.78
N CYS A 148 -0.03 11.57 -0.46
CA CYS A 148 0.38 10.17 -0.31
C CYS A 148 0.94 9.99 1.09
N LEU A 149 0.30 9.16 1.90
CA LEU A 149 0.66 8.91 3.28
C LEU A 149 1.36 7.56 3.39
N LEU A 150 2.49 7.51 4.08
CA LEU A 150 3.14 6.28 4.51
C LEU A 150 2.92 6.15 6.02
N VAL A 151 2.13 5.16 6.43
CA VAL A 151 1.71 4.97 7.81
C VAL A 151 2.53 3.88 8.48
N TYR A 152 3.29 4.25 9.50
CA TYR A 152 4.12 3.36 10.29
C TYR A 152 3.58 3.23 11.71
N ARG A 153 3.79 2.10 12.35
CA ARG A 153 3.30 1.86 13.72
C ARG A 153 4.16 2.50 14.81
N SER A 154 5.43 2.81 14.50
CA SER A 154 6.36 3.40 15.45
C SER A 154 7.37 4.30 14.75
N GLU A 155 7.99 5.22 15.50
CA GLU A 155 9.11 6.03 15.00
C GLU A 155 10.28 5.14 14.53
N GLU A 156 10.58 4.08 15.27
CA GLU A 156 11.63 3.13 14.89
C GLU A 156 11.42 2.55 13.50
N SER A 157 10.17 2.14 13.19
CA SER A 157 9.84 1.59 11.86
C SER A 157 9.82 2.66 10.75
N ALA A 158 9.67 3.94 11.11
CA ALA A 158 9.62 5.06 10.16
C ALA A 158 10.99 5.66 9.82
N VAL A 159 12.04 5.36 10.61
CA VAL A 159 13.37 5.98 10.46
C VAL A 159 13.91 5.84 9.04
N LEU A 160 13.91 4.63 8.49
CA LEU A 160 14.45 4.39 7.16
C LEU A 160 13.68 5.11 6.04
N ALA A 161 12.37 5.27 6.22
CA ALA A 161 11.56 6.03 5.27
C ALA A 161 11.88 7.52 5.33
N ARG A 162 12.15 8.07 6.52
CA ARG A 162 12.60 9.46 6.69
C ARG A 162 13.96 9.67 6.05
N GLU A 163 14.91 8.78 6.31
CA GLU A 163 16.26 8.84 5.70
C GLU A 163 16.21 8.76 4.16
N ALA A 164 15.33 7.93 3.61
CA ALA A 164 15.13 7.83 2.17
C ALA A 164 14.53 9.12 1.56
N SER A 165 13.77 9.87 2.34
CA SER A 165 13.16 11.14 1.90
C SER A 165 14.09 12.35 1.95
N GLU A 166 15.24 12.23 2.62
CA GLU A 166 16.24 13.30 2.79
C GLU A 166 17.37 13.24 1.76
N LYS A 167 17.45 12.14 0.99
CA LYS A 167 18.44 11.92 -0.07
C LYS A 167 17.91 12.32 -1.44
#